data_321c196375b14d7b81a6278c4250edb0
#
_entry.id   321c196375b14d7b81a6278c4250edb0
#
_cell.length_a   1.000
_cell.length_b   1.000
_cell.length_c   1.000
_cell.angle_alpha   90.00
_cell.angle_beta   90.00
_cell.angle_gamma   90.00
#
_symmetry.space_group_name_H-M   'P 1'
#
loop_
_entity.id
_entity.type
_entity.pdbx_description
1 polymer ?
#
loop_
_entity_poly.entity_id
_entity_poly.type
_entity_poly.pdbx_seq_one_letter_code
_entity_poly.pdbx_strand_id
1 'polypeptide(L)'
;FYYFIGNRKIEFLTAHKSKGLEADYVIILQCNKDTYGFPSLVNDDPVLNYVLTKSDQYPYGEERRLFYVAITRAKIRTFVLYDKRFPSVFVDEILHPEKITEKSYEKHPNANKRWTRNADNFLMTLYHEGKSIKYIAAKMGRSQTSIVMRLGKLEGNK
;
A
#
# COMPACT_ATOMS: atom_id res chain seq x y z
N PHE A 1 4.79 -14.43 -23.96
CA PHE A 1 5.20 -14.28 -25.34
C PHE A 1 6.45 -13.42 -25.39
N TYR A 2 7.35 -13.62 -26.37
CA TYR A 2 8.66 -12.97 -26.42
C TYR A 2 9.05 -12.55 -27.84
N TYR A 3 9.95 -11.56 -27.92
CA TYR A 3 10.59 -11.10 -29.15
C TYR A 3 12.10 -11.05 -28.99
N PHE A 4 12.81 -11.11 -30.11
CA PHE A 4 14.25 -10.86 -30.15
C PHE A 4 14.55 -9.53 -30.87
N ILE A 5 15.41 -8.72 -30.27
CA ILE A 5 16.00 -7.54 -30.89
C ILE A 5 17.51 -7.75 -30.90
N GLY A 6 18.04 -8.11 -32.08
CA GLY A 6 19.42 -8.62 -32.19
C GLY A 6 19.58 -9.89 -31.31
N ASN A 7 20.57 -9.92 -30.45
CA ASN A 7 20.83 -11.03 -29.55
C ASN A 7 20.11 -10.93 -28.20
N ARG A 8 19.20 -9.95 -28.04
CA ARG A 8 18.50 -9.73 -26.77
C ARG A 8 17.08 -10.26 -26.84
N LYS A 9 16.72 -11.10 -25.86
CA LYS A 9 15.36 -11.60 -25.66
C LYS A 9 14.56 -10.55 -24.88
N ILE A 10 13.40 -10.16 -25.43
CA ILE A 10 12.40 -9.33 -24.72
C ILE A 10 11.20 -10.23 -24.46
N GLU A 11 10.82 -10.35 -23.19
CA GLU A 11 9.70 -11.15 -22.77
C GLU A 11 8.58 -10.26 -22.23
N PHE A 12 7.34 -10.50 -22.71
CA PHE A 12 6.15 -9.79 -22.28
C PHE A 12 5.35 -10.65 -21.30
N LEU A 13 5.18 -10.14 -20.09
CA LEU A 13 4.52 -10.82 -18.99
C LEU A 13 3.53 -9.89 -18.32
N THR A 14 2.51 -10.46 -17.70
CA THR A 14 1.72 -9.72 -16.70
C THR A 14 2.51 -9.63 -15.40
N ALA A 15 2.23 -8.63 -14.57
CA ALA A 15 2.87 -8.50 -13.25
C ALA A 15 2.73 -9.78 -12.42
N HIS A 16 1.57 -10.46 -12.47
CA HIS A 16 1.35 -11.75 -11.80
C HIS A 16 2.31 -12.85 -12.28
N LYS A 17 2.51 -12.96 -13.59
CA LYS A 17 3.39 -13.98 -14.18
C LYS A 17 4.87 -13.69 -13.96
N SER A 18 5.24 -12.48 -13.57
CA SER A 18 6.63 -12.13 -13.26
C SER A 18 7.09 -12.63 -11.90
N LYS A 19 6.18 -13.11 -11.06
CA LYS A 19 6.50 -13.65 -9.72
C LYS A 19 7.45 -14.84 -9.84
N GLY A 20 8.60 -14.76 -9.13
CA GLY A 20 9.62 -15.78 -9.14
C GLY A 20 10.61 -15.73 -10.33
N LEU A 21 10.38 -14.83 -11.30
CA LEU A 21 11.30 -14.61 -12.41
C LEU A 21 12.20 -13.41 -12.13
N GLU A 22 13.32 -13.32 -12.86
CA GLU A 22 14.26 -12.21 -12.79
C GLU A 22 14.75 -11.85 -14.19
N ALA A 23 15.09 -10.57 -14.37
CA ALA A 23 15.69 -10.05 -15.62
C ALA A 23 16.71 -8.97 -15.27
N ASP A 24 17.66 -8.71 -16.18
CA ASP A 24 18.61 -7.61 -15.97
C ASP A 24 17.89 -6.26 -15.98
N TYR A 25 16.94 -6.09 -16.86
CA TYR A 25 16.13 -4.88 -17.02
C TYR A 25 14.65 -5.24 -17.04
N VAL A 26 13.85 -4.45 -16.34
CA VAL A 26 12.39 -4.56 -16.33
C VAL A 26 11.79 -3.24 -16.78
N ILE A 27 10.80 -3.32 -17.66
CA ILE A 27 10.03 -2.16 -18.13
C ILE A 27 8.58 -2.39 -17.73
N ILE A 28 8.05 -1.53 -16.85
CA ILE A 28 6.66 -1.56 -16.42
C ILE A 28 5.90 -0.55 -17.27
N LEU A 29 4.89 -1.02 -17.97
CA LEU A 29 4.08 -0.22 -18.89
C LEU A 29 2.80 0.28 -18.21
N GLN A 30 2.19 1.33 -18.77
CA GLN A 30 0.85 1.83 -18.40
C GLN A 30 0.69 2.21 -16.93
N CYS A 31 1.73 2.77 -16.31
CA CYS A 31 1.63 3.29 -14.95
C CYS A 31 0.85 4.62 -14.91
N ASN A 32 -0.36 4.62 -15.48
CA ASN A 32 -1.24 5.77 -15.63
C ASN A 32 -2.46 5.67 -14.71
N LYS A 33 -3.06 6.80 -14.40
CA LYS A 33 -4.37 6.91 -13.74
C LYS A 33 -5.46 6.69 -14.78
N ASP A 34 -5.79 5.44 -15.06
CA ASP A 34 -6.68 5.02 -16.13
C ASP A 34 -7.35 3.70 -15.73
N THR A 35 -8.46 3.34 -16.36
CA THR A 35 -9.24 2.13 -16.05
C THR A 35 -8.39 0.87 -16.16
N TYR A 36 -7.52 0.80 -17.16
CA TYR A 36 -6.60 -0.32 -17.39
C TYR A 36 -5.14 0.04 -17.08
N GLY A 37 -4.95 1.07 -16.26
CA GLY A 37 -3.64 1.48 -15.80
C GLY A 37 -3.03 0.55 -14.75
N PHE A 38 -1.91 0.98 -14.17
CA PHE A 38 -1.32 0.29 -13.02
C PHE A 38 -1.09 1.30 -11.89
N PRO A 39 -1.94 1.28 -10.83
CA PRO A 39 -2.99 0.31 -10.50
C PRO A 39 -4.20 0.37 -11.41
N SER A 40 -4.86 -0.77 -11.60
CA SER A 40 -6.15 -0.85 -12.29
C SER A 40 -7.24 -0.13 -11.47
N LEU A 41 -8.09 0.63 -12.16
CA LEU A 41 -9.27 1.27 -11.56
C LEU A 41 -10.55 0.45 -11.79
N VAL A 42 -10.44 -0.77 -12.31
CA VAL A 42 -11.56 -1.69 -12.42
C VAL A 42 -12.00 -2.08 -11.01
N ASN A 43 -13.27 -1.79 -10.69
CA ASN A 43 -13.85 -2.21 -9.43
C ASN A 43 -14.02 -3.74 -9.42
N ASP A 44 -13.62 -4.36 -8.33
CA ASP A 44 -13.94 -5.77 -8.08
C ASP A 44 -15.46 -5.96 -8.01
N ASP A 45 -15.92 -7.12 -8.49
CA ASP A 45 -17.33 -7.49 -8.39
C ASP A 45 -17.73 -7.49 -6.91
N PRO A 46 -18.83 -6.81 -6.52
CA PRO A 46 -19.33 -6.79 -5.15
C PRO A 46 -19.48 -8.17 -4.51
N VAL A 47 -19.72 -9.21 -5.31
CA VAL A 47 -19.79 -10.60 -4.86
C VAL A 47 -18.47 -11.09 -4.25
N LEU A 48 -17.34 -10.59 -4.73
CA LEU A 48 -16.02 -10.96 -4.18
C LEU A 48 -15.85 -10.51 -2.73
N ASN A 49 -16.49 -9.42 -2.33
CA ASN A 49 -16.44 -8.92 -0.94
C ASN A 49 -17.07 -9.88 0.08
N TYR A 50 -17.97 -10.79 -0.37
CA TYR A 50 -18.58 -11.82 0.48
C TYR A 50 -17.71 -13.06 0.65
N VAL A 51 -16.76 -13.28 -0.26
CA VAL A 51 -15.91 -14.48 -0.30
C VAL A 51 -14.50 -14.17 0.26
N LEU A 52 -14.03 -12.93 0.05
CA LEU A 52 -12.72 -12.51 0.53
C LEU A 52 -12.80 -12.09 2.00
N THR A 53 -12.22 -12.89 2.85
CA THR A 53 -12.29 -12.79 4.33
C THR A 53 -11.58 -11.57 4.94
N LYS A 54 -11.06 -10.63 4.19
CA LYS A 54 -10.62 -9.26 4.59
C LYS A 54 -10.21 -8.52 3.32
N SER A 55 -11.03 -7.57 2.90
CA SER A 55 -10.54 -6.55 1.97
C SER A 55 -9.30 -5.87 2.58
N ASP A 56 -8.27 -5.70 1.79
CA ASP A 56 -7.09 -4.94 2.21
C ASP A 56 -7.52 -3.57 2.73
N GLN A 57 -7.12 -3.25 3.96
CA GLN A 57 -7.44 -1.96 4.60
C GLN A 57 -6.74 -0.77 3.93
N TYR A 58 -5.87 -1.03 2.94
CA TYR A 58 -5.12 -0.02 2.21
C TYR A 58 -5.63 0.11 0.78
N PRO A 59 -5.83 1.35 0.29
CA PRO A 59 -6.16 1.57 -1.11
C PRO A 59 -5.15 0.86 -2.03
N TYR A 60 -5.67 0.07 -2.97
CA TYR A 60 -4.85 -0.69 -3.93
C TYR A 60 -3.82 -1.65 -3.29
N GLY A 61 -4.15 -2.30 -2.16
CA GLY A 61 -3.20 -3.14 -1.42
C GLY A 61 -2.64 -4.30 -2.24
N GLU A 62 -3.49 -5.02 -2.98
CA GLU A 62 -3.07 -6.08 -3.89
C GLU A 62 -2.21 -5.55 -5.04
N GLU A 63 -2.66 -4.48 -5.69
CA GLU A 63 -1.95 -3.81 -6.78
C GLU A 63 -0.59 -3.25 -6.32
N ARG A 64 -0.48 -2.76 -5.09
CA ARG A 64 0.79 -2.34 -4.49
C ARG A 64 1.76 -3.51 -4.33
N ARG A 65 1.28 -4.67 -3.89
CA ARG A 65 2.11 -5.87 -3.79
C ARG A 65 2.59 -6.30 -5.16
N LEU A 66 1.71 -6.28 -6.18
CA LEU A 66 2.09 -6.60 -7.54
C LEU A 66 3.10 -5.61 -8.12
N PHE A 67 2.93 -4.31 -7.86
CA PHE A 67 3.87 -3.29 -8.29
C PHE A 67 5.24 -3.50 -7.62
N TYR A 68 5.27 -3.75 -6.33
CA TYR A 68 6.51 -4.08 -5.61
C TYR A 68 7.18 -5.33 -6.20
N VAL A 69 6.41 -6.39 -6.45
CA VAL A 69 6.93 -7.59 -7.10
C VAL A 69 7.52 -7.25 -8.46
N ALA A 70 6.83 -6.48 -9.30
CA ALA A 70 7.31 -6.12 -10.64
C ALA A 70 8.60 -5.29 -10.60
N ILE A 71 8.70 -4.26 -9.75
CA ILE A 71 9.90 -3.41 -9.65
C ILE A 71 11.12 -4.17 -9.11
N THR A 72 10.89 -5.17 -8.25
CA THR A 72 11.97 -5.97 -7.63
C THR A 72 12.44 -7.13 -8.50
N ARG A 73 11.91 -7.31 -9.71
CA ARG A 73 12.36 -8.36 -10.65
C ARG A 73 13.64 -7.99 -11.40
N ALA A 74 14.00 -6.72 -11.44
CA ALA A 74 15.19 -6.25 -12.14
C ALA A 74 16.45 -6.47 -11.29
N LYS A 75 17.48 -7.08 -11.91
CA LYS A 75 18.82 -7.21 -11.32
C LYS A 75 19.61 -5.90 -11.43
N ILE A 76 19.42 -5.14 -12.51
CA ILE A 76 20.19 -3.94 -12.81
C ILE A 76 19.32 -2.69 -12.69
N ARG A 77 18.19 -2.63 -13.42
CA ARG A 77 17.35 -1.43 -13.44
C ARG A 77 15.92 -1.71 -13.86
N THR A 78 14.97 -1.00 -13.21
CA THR A 78 13.57 -0.93 -13.60
C THR A 78 13.28 0.42 -14.25
N PHE A 79 12.50 0.40 -15.34
CA PHE A 79 11.95 1.57 -16.00
C PHE A 79 10.43 1.56 -15.82
N VAL A 80 9.88 2.66 -15.33
CA VAL A 80 8.43 2.83 -15.15
C VAL A 80 7.96 3.83 -16.20
N LEU A 81 7.11 3.37 -17.14
CA LEU A 81 6.60 4.18 -18.24
C LEU A 81 5.19 4.66 -17.95
N TYR A 82 5.00 5.96 -18.03
CA TYR A 82 3.72 6.62 -17.76
C TYR A 82 3.53 7.87 -18.63
N ASP A 83 2.28 8.30 -18.82
CA ASP A 83 1.93 9.60 -19.42
C ASP A 83 2.04 10.68 -18.34
N LYS A 84 2.87 11.71 -18.57
CA LYS A 84 3.09 12.82 -17.64
C LYS A 84 1.81 13.59 -17.27
N ARG A 85 0.78 13.53 -18.12
CA ARG A 85 -0.50 14.18 -17.87
C ARG A 85 -1.37 13.41 -16.87
N PHE A 86 -1.17 12.09 -16.77
CA PHE A 86 -2.00 11.20 -16.00
C PHE A 86 -1.16 10.15 -15.22
N PRO A 87 -0.21 10.58 -14.38
CA PRO A 87 0.58 9.63 -13.60
C PRO A 87 -0.32 8.83 -12.66
N SER A 88 0.00 7.55 -12.47
CA SER A 88 -0.70 6.75 -11.48
C SER A 88 -0.32 7.15 -10.06
N VAL A 89 -1.12 6.74 -9.08
CA VAL A 89 -0.82 6.99 -7.65
C VAL A 89 0.54 6.42 -7.25
N PHE A 90 0.97 5.31 -7.83
CA PHE A 90 2.27 4.69 -7.53
C PHE A 90 3.44 5.50 -8.10
N VAL A 91 3.24 6.10 -9.29
CA VAL A 91 4.23 7.00 -9.88
C VAL A 91 4.34 8.29 -9.07
N ASP A 92 3.21 8.89 -8.67
CA ASP A 92 3.20 10.08 -7.83
C ASP A 92 3.90 9.83 -6.48
N GLU A 93 3.70 8.67 -5.89
CA GLU A 93 4.34 8.28 -4.64
C GLU A 93 5.87 8.11 -4.78
N ILE A 94 6.34 7.59 -5.92
CA ILE A 94 7.78 7.47 -6.20
C ILE A 94 8.43 8.83 -6.45
N LEU A 95 7.75 9.69 -7.23
CA LEU A 95 8.26 11.01 -7.60
C LEU A 95 8.21 12.00 -6.43
N HIS A 96 7.26 11.81 -5.51
CA HIS A 96 6.97 12.73 -4.41
C HIS A 96 6.83 12.00 -3.07
N PRO A 97 7.87 11.29 -2.60
CA PRO A 97 7.82 10.54 -1.35
C PRO A 97 7.53 11.43 -0.13
N GLU A 98 7.89 12.72 -0.20
CA GLU A 98 7.59 13.73 0.82
C GLU A 98 6.09 13.91 1.05
N LYS A 99 5.27 13.89 -0.01
CA LYS A 99 3.80 14.05 0.09
C LYS A 99 3.12 12.92 0.86
N ILE A 100 3.68 11.71 0.80
CA ILE A 100 3.16 10.56 1.55
C ILE A 100 3.37 10.77 3.04
N THR A 101 4.56 11.23 3.39
CA THR A 101 4.95 11.51 4.77
C THR A 101 4.08 12.63 5.35
N GLU A 102 3.92 13.75 4.63
CA GLU A 102 3.09 14.89 5.05
C GLU A 102 1.62 14.49 5.27
N LYS A 103 0.99 13.82 4.30
CA LYS A 103 -0.40 13.34 4.44
C LYS A 103 -0.58 12.38 5.63
N SER A 104 0.41 11.54 5.91
CA SER A 104 0.38 10.65 7.06
C SER A 104 0.49 11.41 8.37
N TYR A 105 1.36 12.42 8.44
CA TYR A 105 1.53 13.27 9.63
C TYR A 105 0.32 14.17 9.88
N GLU A 106 -0.26 14.79 8.85
CA GLU A 106 -1.47 15.58 8.97
C GLU A 106 -2.64 14.75 9.51
N LYS A 107 -2.83 13.56 8.98
CA LYS A 107 -3.92 12.66 9.38
C LYS A 107 -3.69 12.01 10.76
N HIS A 108 -2.43 11.75 11.10
CA HIS A 108 -2.05 11.05 12.33
C HIS A 108 -0.82 11.68 12.99
N PRO A 109 -0.96 12.86 13.61
CA PRO A 109 0.15 13.65 14.16
C PRO A 109 0.98 12.91 15.22
N ASN A 110 0.44 11.84 15.79
CA ASN A 110 1.10 11.02 16.78
C ASN A 110 1.52 9.62 16.24
N ALA A 111 1.49 9.40 14.91
CA ALA A 111 1.75 8.09 14.30
C ALA A 111 3.08 7.46 14.74
N ASN A 112 4.16 8.24 14.73
CA ASN A 112 5.52 7.77 15.06
C ASN A 112 5.96 8.10 16.50
N LYS A 113 5.10 8.70 17.32
CA LYS A 113 5.46 8.98 18.72
C LYS A 113 5.42 7.69 19.54
N ARG A 114 6.39 7.56 20.44
CA ARG A 114 6.46 6.44 21.38
C ARG A 114 5.19 6.39 22.23
N TRP A 115 4.68 5.19 22.52
CA TRP A 115 3.63 4.99 23.48
C TRP A 115 4.16 5.25 24.90
N THR A 116 3.51 6.13 25.61
CA THR A 116 3.83 6.43 27.02
C THR A 116 2.76 5.84 27.93
N ARG A 117 3.08 5.68 29.21
CA ARG A 117 2.11 5.18 30.20
C ARG A 117 0.84 6.04 30.27
N ASN A 118 0.98 7.36 30.12
CA ASN A 118 -0.18 8.25 30.08
C ASN A 118 -1.04 8.04 28.83
N ALA A 119 -0.40 7.80 27.66
CA ALA A 119 -1.12 7.49 26.42
C ALA A 119 -1.85 6.12 26.53
N ASP A 120 -1.24 5.14 27.17
CA ASP A 120 -1.85 3.83 27.41
C ASP A 120 -3.06 3.95 28.37
N ASN A 121 -2.92 4.68 29.47
CA ASN A 121 -4.01 4.91 30.39
C ASN A 121 -5.17 5.64 29.69
N PHE A 122 -4.89 6.67 28.91
CA PHE A 122 -5.91 7.40 28.18
C PHE A 122 -6.62 6.52 27.13
N LEU A 123 -5.85 5.67 26.43
CA LEU A 123 -6.41 4.67 25.52
C LEU A 123 -7.38 3.73 26.25
N MET A 124 -6.97 3.16 27.36
CA MET A 124 -7.77 2.22 28.13
C MET A 124 -9.03 2.88 28.69
N THR A 125 -8.95 4.13 29.16
CA THR A 125 -10.12 4.89 29.62
C THR A 125 -11.16 5.02 28.53
N LEU A 126 -10.77 5.49 27.32
CA LEU A 126 -11.68 5.65 26.19
C LEU A 126 -12.27 4.29 25.71
N TYR A 127 -11.47 3.24 25.79
CA TYR A 127 -11.90 1.89 25.44
C TYR A 127 -12.94 1.35 26.41
N HIS A 128 -12.72 1.49 27.73
CA HIS A 128 -13.68 1.10 28.76
C HIS A 128 -14.95 1.96 28.76
N GLU A 129 -14.89 3.20 28.30
CA GLU A 129 -16.06 4.05 28.05
C GLU A 129 -16.89 3.60 26.83
N GLY A 130 -16.48 2.52 26.15
CA GLY A 130 -17.18 1.99 24.97
C GLY A 130 -17.04 2.86 23.71
N LYS A 131 -16.03 3.73 23.63
CA LYS A 131 -15.80 4.55 22.43
C LYS A 131 -15.33 3.69 21.26
N SER A 132 -15.80 4.01 20.05
CA SER A 132 -15.37 3.29 18.84
C SER A 132 -13.88 3.49 18.55
N ILE A 133 -13.23 2.47 17.95
CA ILE A 133 -11.81 2.54 17.54
C ILE A 133 -11.54 3.76 16.66
N LYS A 134 -12.49 4.10 15.78
CA LYS A 134 -12.41 5.28 14.91
C LYS A 134 -12.33 6.58 15.72
N TYR A 135 -13.17 6.71 16.75
CA TYR A 135 -13.17 7.87 17.65
C TYR A 135 -11.87 7.96 18.44
N ILE A 136 -11.42 6.85 19.03
CA ILE A 136 -10.18 6.76 19.79
C ILE A 136 -8.98 7.16 18.92
N ALA A 137 -8.91 6.62 17.70
CA ALA A 137 -7.85 6.92 16.74
C ALA A 137 -7.78 8.42 16.42
N ALA A 138 -8.92 9.04 16.12
CA ALA A 138 -9.01 10.48 15.85
C ALA A 138 -8.60 11.31 17.10
N LYS A 139 -9.09 10.94 18.28
CA LYS A 139 -8.80 11.66 19.53
C LYS A 139 -7.33 11.57 19.92
N MET A 140 -6.70 10.44 19.66
CA MET A 140 -5.29 10.19 19.97
C MET A 140 -4.33 10.61 18.83
N GLY A 141 -4.84 11.04 17.68
CA GLY A 141 -4.02 11.41 16.51
C GLY A 141 -3.20 10.23 15.98
N ARG A 142 -3.76 9.02 16.02
CA ARG A 142 -3.11 7.77 15.57
C ARG A 142 -4.00 7.01 14.60
N SER A 143 -3.42 6.08 13.84
CA SER A 143 -4.21 5.21 12.96
C SER A 143 -5.03 4.19 13.77
N GLN A 144 -6.18 3.77 13.23
CA GLN A 144 -7.01 2.73 13.85
C GLN A 144 -6.22 1.44 14.08
N THR A 145 -5.38 1.05 13.13
CA THR A 145 -4.50 -0.12 13.23
C THR A 145 -3.54 0.00 14.42
N SER A 146 -2.95 1.19 14.63
CA SER A 146 -2.07 1.44 15.76
C SER A 146 -2.80 1.31 17.12
N ILE A 147 -4.05 1.76 17.18
CA ILE A 147 -4.91 1.62 18.37
C ILE A 147 -5.19 0.14 18.66
N VAL A 148 -5.66 -0.61 17.65
CA VAL A 148 -5.96 -2.06 17.79
C VAL A 148 -4.73 -2.85 18.23
N MET A 149 -3.59 -2.62 17.60
CA MET A 149 -2.33 -3.29 17.96
C MET A 149 -1.91 -2.97 19.40
N ARG A 150 -2.11 -1.72 19.85
CA ARG A 150 -1.74 -1.33 21.20
C ARG A 150 -2.67 -1.93 22.25
N LEU A 151 -3.98 -1.94 22.00
CA LEU A 151 -4.97 -2.62 22.86
C LEU A 151 -4.62 -4.10 23.03
N GLY A 152 -4.35 -4.82 21.94
CA GLY A 152 -3.96 -6.24 22.01
C GLY A 152 -2.70 -6.48 22.85
N LYS A 153 -1.74 -5.55 22.84
CA LYS A 153 -0.54 -5.63 23.70
C LYS A 153 -0.86 -5.36 25.17
N LEU A 154 -1.82 -4.48 25.47
CA LEU A 154 -2.19 -4.12 26.85
C LEU A 154 -3.09 -5.19 27.48
N GLU A 155 -3.94 -5.85 26.69
CA GLU A 155 -4.80 -6.95 27.13
C GLU A 155 -4.05 -8.28 27.24
N GLY A 156 -3.09 -8.54 26.35
CA GLY A 156 -2.30 -9.78 26.33
C GLY A 156 -1.20 -9.87 27.39
N ASN A 157 -0.96 -8.81 28.15
CA ASN A 157 0.00 -8.76 29.28
C ASN A 157 -0.68 -8.90 30.66
N LYS A 158 -1.90 -9.43 30.70
CA LYS A 158 -2.58 -9.81 31.94
C LYS A 158 -2.46 -11.29 32.24
#